data_441c9de8e3c25c188e2b46a684412f2b
#
_entry.id   441c9de8e3c25c188e2b46a684412f2b
#
_cell.length_a   1.000
_cell.length_b   1.000
_cell.length_c   1.000
_cell.angle_alpha   90.00
_cell.angle_beta   90.00
_cell.angle_gamma   90.00
#
_symmetry.space_group_name_H-M   'P 1'
#
loop_
_entity.id
_entity.type
_entity.pdbx_description
1 polymer ?
#
loop_
_entity_poly.entity_id
_entity_poly.type
_entity_poly.pdbx_seq_one_letter_code
_entity_poly.pdbx_strand_id
1 'polypeptide(L)'
;MKRVGVVGLGMLGNAVALRLVDSGFEVTAYNRTKEKTFELKERGAAIAESPREVAENSELVIIVVRDADAVKQVSFGNEGIANGNQGKLIVADMSTIDPSESKNISKQFSDSGIAKLDIPVMGGPNVAIAGDLVMMASGNKGSFEKCKEVFDTIANKVFFLGESGVANSVKLAMNLQITMLALALSEGITLVKKSDVDPRIFLEILNSTYFKTGMSEKKAYKMIDGKYDTTFTLSNLKKDISTITGAAKSLGIELPMISKAEEVYENAISEGFGDIDYTGIIEYLKKINK
;
A
#
# COMPACT_ATOMS: atom_id res chain seq x y z
N MET A 1 7.11 -22.56 -4.48
CA MET A 1 7.50 -21.66 -5.60
C MET A 1 8.88 -21.12 -5.34
N LYS A 2 9.76 -21.07 -6.37
CA LYS A 2 11.11 -20.51 -6.20
C LYS A 2 11.32 -19.20 -6.96
N ARG A 3 10.69 -19.06 -8.13
CA ARG A 3 10.87 -17.91 -9.02
C ARG A 3 9.74 -16.92 -8.83
N VAL A 4 10.06 -15.73 -8.29
CA VAL A 4 9.10 -14.70 -7.96
C VAL A 4 9.43 -13.41 -8.72
N GLY A 5 8.47 -12.91 -9.47
CA GLY A 5 8.56 -11.61 -10.13
C GLY A 5 8.07 -10.48 -9.23
N VAL A 6 8.69 -9.32 -9.29
CA VAL A 6 8.20 -8.10 -8.64
C VAL A 6 8.14 -6.96 -9.66
N VAL A 7 6.94 -6.43 -9.89
CA VAL A 7 6.69 -5.31 -10.80
C VAL A 7 6.28 -4.08 -10.02
N GLY A 8 7.14 -3.06 -10.06
CA GLY A 8 6.98 -1.82 -9.28
C GLY A 8 7.85 -1.80 -8.03
N LEU A 9 8.94 -1.03 -8.09
CA LEU A 9 9.93 -0.88 -7.04
C LEU A 9 9.84 0.51 -6.38
N GLY A 10 8.62 0.87 -5.96
CA GLY A 10 8.43 1.94 -5.00
C GLY A 10 8.97 1.51 -3.62
N MET A 11 8.84 2.35 -2.60
CA MET A 11 9.34 2.04 -1.25
C MET A 11 8.90 0.65 -0.75
N LEU A 12 7.62 0.29 -0.91
CA LEU A 12 7.10 -1.00 -0.47
C LEU A 12 7.55 -2.14 -1.38
N GLY A 13 7.46 -1.97 -2.71
CA GLY A 13 7.82 -3.05 -3.66
C GLY A 13 9.31 -3.40 -3.61
N ASN A 14 10.19 -2.40 -3.43
CA ASN A 14 11.62 -2.64 -3.20
C ASN A 14 11.85 -3.44 -1.91
N ALA A 15 11.20 -3.06 -0.81
CA ALA A 15 11.32 -3.75 0.47
C ALA A 15 10.82 -5.21 0.41
N VAL A 16 9.70 -5.46 -0.28
CA VAL A 16 9.19 -6.82 -0.54
C VAL A 16 10.18 -7.63 -1.37
N ALA A 17 10.72 -7.05 -2.45
CA ALA A 17 11.68 -7.73 -3.31
C ALA A 17 12.99 -8.06 -2.56
N LEU A 18 13.52 -7.13 -1.76
CA LEU A 18 14.68 -7.37 -0.91
C LEU A 18 14.44 -8.51 0.08
N ARG A 19 13.28 -8.50 0.77
CA ARG A 19 12.92 -9.58 1.69
C ARG A 19 12.90 -10.93 1.01
N LEU A 20 12.38 -11.02 -0.22
CA LEU A 20 12.34 -12.26 -0.98
C LEU A 20 13.74 -12.72 -1.39
N VAL A 21 14.60 -11.82 -1.87
CA VAL A 21 16.01 -12.13 -2.20
C VAL A 21 16.75 -12.65 -0.96
N ASP A 22 16.66 -11.94 0.17
CA ASP A 22 17.33 -12.31 1.42
C ASP A 22 16.79 -13.64 2.00
N SER A 23 15.58 -14.05 1.59
CA SER A 23 14.97 -15.34 1.97
C SER A 23 15.27 -16.48 0.97
N GLY A 24 16.11 -16.23 -0.05
CA GLY A 24 16.59 -17.27 -0.98
C GLY A 24 15.66 -17.54 -2.19
N PHE A 25 14.71 -16.67 -2.47
CA PHE A 25 13.93 -16.74 -3.72
C PHE A 25 14.74 -16.22 -4.91
N GLU A 26 14.50 -16.81 -6.08
CA GLU A 26 14.99 -16.30 -7.36
C GLU A 26 14.08 -15.14 -7.81
N VAL A 27 14.54 -13.90 -7.59
CA VAL A 27 13.72 -12.71 -7.85
C VAL A 27 14.06 -12.11 -9.21
N THR A 28 13.04 -11.89 -10.06
CA THR A 28 13.12 -11.08 -11.27
C THR A 28 12.31 -9.81 -11.07
N ALA A 29 12.94 -8.65 -11.17
CA ALA A 29 12.32 -7.38 -10.83
C ALA A 29 12.27 -6.41 -12.03
N TYR A 30 11.20 -5.62 -12.09
CA TYR A 30 11.02 -4.55 -13.06
C TYR A 30 10.53 -3.27 -12.41
N ASN A 31 11.08 -2.16 -12.85
CA ASN A 31 10.55 -0.84 -12.56
C ASN A 31 10.72 0.10 -13.76
N ARG A 32 9.74 0.95 -14.04
CA ARG A 32 9.80 1.95 -15.12
C ARG A 32 11.02 2.87 -14.99
N THR A 33 11.38 3.26 -13.77
CA THR A 33 12.58 4.05 -13.43
C THR A 33 13.69 3.09 -13.10
N LYS A 34 14.67 2.93 -13.99
CA LYS A 34 15.75 1.91 -13.92
C LYS A 34 16.65 2.08 -12.68
N GLU A 35 16.87 3.30 -12.24
CA GLU A 35 17.70 3.59 -11.06
C GLU A 35 17.21 2.89 -9.79
N LYS A 36 15.91 2.66 -9.69
CA LYS A 36 15.30 1.93 -8.56
C LYS A 36 15.59 0.43 -8.53
N THR A 37 16.21 -0.10 -9.57
CA THR A 37 16.58 -1.53 -9.64
C THR A 37 17.99 -1.81 -9.14
N PHE A 38 18.84 -0.78 -8.96
CA PHE A 38 20.27 -0.96 -8.73
C PHE A 38 20.57 -1.73 -7.44
N GLU A 39 19.92 -1.36 -6.34
CA GLU A 39 20.10 -2.06 -5.06
C GLU A 39 19.74 -3.56 -5.15
N LEU A 40 18.60 -3.88 -5.79
CA LEU A 40 18.17 -5.27 -5.98
C LEU A 40 19.13 -6.06 -6.85
N LYS A 41 19.67 -5.43 -7.91
CA LYS A 41 20.68 -6.05 -8.77
C LYS A 41 21.95 -6.40 -8.00
N GLU A 42 22.43 -5.50 -7.14
CA GLU A 42 23.59 -5.75 -6.27
C GLU A 42 23.34 -6.87 -5.26
N ARG A 43 22.09 -7.06 -4.86
CA ARG A 43 21.64 -8.17 -3.98
C ARG A 43 21.40 -9.48 -4.71
N GLY A 44 21.62 -9.53 -6.04
CA GLY A 44 21.51 -10.75 -6.85
C GLY A 44 20.17 -10.99 -7.53
N ALA A 45 19.24 -10.04 -7.50
CA ALA A 45 18.01 -10.14 -8.30
C ALA A 45 18.30 -9.97 -9.79
N ALA A 46 17.59 -10.69 -10.66
CA ALA A 46 17.55 -10.45 -12.09
C ALA A 46 16.70 -9.20 -12.38
N ILE A 47 17.17 -8.35 -13.29
CA ILE A 47 16.44 -7.16 -13.70
C ILE A 47 15.91 -7.34 -15.12
N ALA A 48 14.61 -7.25 -15.27
CA ALA A 48 13.92 -7.35 -16.54
C ALA A 48 13.72 -5.97 -17.20
N GLU A 49 13.62 -5.96 -18.52
CA GLU A 49 13.37 -4.75 -19.30
C GLU A 49 11.86 -4.44 -19.45
N SER A 50 11.00 -5.42 -19.16
CA SER A 50 9.53 -5.27 -19.23
C SER A 50 8.79 -6.12 -18.21
N PRO A 51 7.51 -5.79 -17.89
CA PRO A 51 6.64 -6.66 -17.10
C PRO A 51 6.41 -8.05 -17.74
N ARG A 52 6.40 -8.13 -19.06
CA ARG A 52 6.33 -9.38 -19.83
C ARG A 52 7.52 -10.28 -19.51
N GLU A 53 8.73 -9.76 -19.57
CA GLU A 53 9.94 -10.53 -19.27
C GLU A 53 9.95 -11.01 -17.80
N VAL A 54 9.42 -10.21 -16.87
CA VAL A 54 9.22 -10.68 -15.48
C VAL A 54 8.31 -11.92 -15.47
N ALA A 55 7.20 -11.87 -16.19
CA ALA A 55 6.23 -12.98 -16.22
C ALA A 55 6.83 -14.24 -16.86
N GLU A 56 7.60 -14.12 -17.94
CA GLU A 56 8.29 -15.22 -18.62
C GLU A 56 9.26 -15.97 -17.69
N ASN A 57 9.83 -15.27 -16.70
CA ASN A 57 10.84 -15.82 -15.78
C ASN A 57 10.28 -16.16 -14.38
N SER A 58 8.96 -16.06 -14.16
CA SER A 58 8.36 -16.21 -12.84
C SER A 58 7.23 -17.24 -12.80
N GLU A 59 7.00 -17.82 -11.63
CA GLU A 59 5.82 -18.64 -11.29
C GLU A 59 4.73 -17.81 -10.62
N LEU A 60 5.16 -16.76 -9.90
CA LEU A 60 4.32 -15.76 -9.25
C LEU A 60 4.86 -14.37 -9.61
N VAL A 61 3.99 -13.45 -10.04
CA VAL A 61 4.34 -12.03 -10.17
C VAL A 61 3.57 -11.22 -9.14
N ILE A 62 4.29 -10.50 -8.30
CA ILE A 62 3.74 -9.53 -7.34
C ILE A 62 3.76 -8.15 -7.99
N ILE A 63 2.59 -7.51 -8.09
CA ILE A 63 2.43 -6.13 -8.58
C ILE A 63 2.36 -5.19 -7.39
N VAL A 64 3.19 -4.13 -7.39
CA VAL A 64 3.19 -3.11 -6.34
C VAL A 64 3.27 -1.73 -7.00
N VAL A 65 2.15 -1.25 -7.50
CA VAL A 65 2.07 0.02 -8.22
C VAL A 65 1.04 0.96 -7.60
N ARG A 66 0.92 2.18 -8.12
CA ARG A 66 0.20 3.26 -7.46
C ARG A 66 -1.32 3.10 -7.46
N ASP A 67 -1.91 2.75 -8.61
CA ASP A 67 -3.35 2.82 -8.87
C ASP A 67 -3.80 1.78 -9.91
N ALA A 68 -5.11 1.70 -10.16
CA ALA A 68 -5.70 0.74 -11.09
C ALA A 68 -5.21 0.90 -12.53
N ASP A 69 -4.97 2.13 -12.98
CA ASP A 69 -4.47 2.38 -14.34
C ASP A 69 -3.04 1.86 -14.50
N ALA A 70 -2.20 2.07 -13.49
CA ALA A 70 -0.86 1.50 -13.47
C ALA A 70 -0.91 -0.05 -13.42
N VAL A 71 -1.83 -0.65 -12.66
CA VAL A 71 -2.04 -2.12 -12.67
C VAL A 71 -2.43 -2.59 -14.06
N LYS A 72 -3.41 -1.95 -14.72
CA LYS A 72 -3.84 -2.30 -16.09
C LYS A 72 -2.68 -2.19 -17.08
N GLN A 73 -1.90 -1.11 -16.99
CA GLN A 73 -0.77 -0.86 -17.89
C GLN A 73 0.30 -1.95 -17.78
N VAL A 74 0.74 -2.31 -16.56
CA VAL A 74 1.76 -3.35 -16.37
C VAL A 74 1.22 -4.74 -16.64
N SER A 75 -0.10 -4.95 -16.54
CA SER A 75 -0.75 -6.23 -16.75
C SER A 75 -1.05 -6.52 -18.22
N PHE A 76 -1.61 -5.54 -18.94
CA PHE A 76 -2.21 -5.75 -20.27
C PHE A 76 -1.65 -4.84 -21.37
N GLY A 77 -0.68 -3.97 -21.07
CA GLY A 77 0.03 -3.20 -22.08
C GLY A 77 0.78 -4.09 -23.06
N ASN A 78 1.35 -3.52 -24.12
CA ASN A 78 2.06 -4.28 -25.17
C ASN A 78 3.14 -5.22 -24.63
N GLU A 79 3.89 -4.77 -23.61
CA GLU A 79 4.89 -5.55 -22.88
C GLU A 79 4.38 -5.91 -21.47
N GLY A 80 3.08 -6.17 -21.33
CA GLY A 80 2.43 -6.48 -20.07
C GLY A 80 2.59 -7.93 -19.64
N ILE A 81 2.34 -8.20 -18.37
CA ILE A 81 2.44 -9.52 -17.73
C ILE A 81 1.66 -10.59 -18.45
N ALA A 82 0.44 -10.27 -18.93
CA ALA A 82 -0.43 -11.24 -19.61
C ALA A 82 0.22 -11.83 -20.88
N ASN A 83 1.07 -11.06 -21.56
CA ASN A 83 1.76 -11.49 -22.78
C ASN A 83 2.96 -12.42 -22.51
N GLY A 84 3.44 -12.50 -21.25
CA GLY A 84 4.52 -13.40 -20.83
C GLY A 84 4.02 -14.72 -20.21
N ASN A 85 2.70 -14.97 -20.20
CA ASN A 85 2.15 -16.17 -19.59
C ASN A 85 2.52 -17.46 -20.35
N GLN A 86 3.15 -18.39 -19.64
CA GLN A 86 3.49 -19.74 -20.15
C GLN A 86 2.56 -20.83 -19.58
N GLY A 87 1.33 -20.48 -19.20
CA GLY A 87 0.27 -21.41 -18.81
C GLY A 87 0.20 -21.79 -17.33
N LYS A 88 1.09 -21.25 -16.46
CA LYS A 88 1.11 -21.57 -15.01
C LYS A 88 1.29 -20.35 -14.12
N LEU A 89 1.26 -19.16 -14.69
CA LEU A 89 1.50 -17.92 -13.95
C LEU A 89 0.37 -17.62 -12.96
N ILE A 90 0.75 -17.19 -11.76
CA ILE A 90 -0.15 -16.53 -10.81
C ILE A 90 0.29 -15.08 -10.67
N VAL A 91 -0.66 -14.17 -10.65
CA VAL A 91 -0.43 -12.74 -10.38
C VAL A 91 -1.02 -12.38 -9.03
N ALA A 92 -0.25 -11.72 -8.19
CA ALA A 92 -0.67 -11.23 -6.89
C ALA A 92 -0.53 -9.70 -6.84
N ASP A 93 -1.65 -8.99 -6.78
CA ASP A 93 -1.69 -7.52 -6.80
C ASP A 93 -1.74 -6.99 -5.36
N MET A 94 -0.65 -6.33 -4.94
CA MET A 94 -0.52 -5.68 -3.63
C MET A 94 -0.98 -4.22 -3.66
N SER A 95 -1.34 -3.69 -4.83
CA SER A 95 -1.76 -2.31 -5.00
C SER A 95 -3.10 -2.04 -4.31
N THR A 96 -3.27 -0.82 -3.80
CA THR A 96 -4.56 -0.37 -3.24
C THR A 96 -5.39 0.26 -4.35
N ILE A 97 -6.42 -0.45 -4.79
CA ILE A 97 -7.31 -0.04 -5.89
C ILE A 97 -8.78 -0.23 -5.51
N ASP A 98 -9.68 0.32 -6.32
CA ASP A 98 -11.12 0.11 -6.15
C ASP A 98 -11.47 -1.38 -6.26
N PRO A 99 -12.34 -1.92 -5.38
CA PRO A 99 -12.75 -3.32 -5.41
C PRO A 99 -13.39 -3.77 -6.72
N SER A 100 -14.15 -2.89 -7.39
CA SER A 100 -14.78 -3.18 -8.68
C SER A 100 -13.75 -3.25 -9.80
N GLU A 101 -12.75 -2.35 -9.79
CA GLU A 101 -11.62 -2.40 -10.70
C GLU A 101 -10.79 -3.67 -10.50
N SER A 102 -10.55 -4.08 -9.25
CA SER A 102 -9.86 -5.34 -8.97
C SER A 102 -10.59 -6.55 -9.55
N LYS A 103 -11.92 -6.61 -9.43
CA LYS A 103 -12.75 -7.66 -10.04
C LYS A 103 -12.63 -7.67 -11.57
N ASN A 104 -12.68 -6.49 -12.19
CA ASN A 104 -12.56 -6.34 -13.65
C ASN A 104 -11.18 -6.81 -14.15
N ILE A 105 -10.11 -6.42 -13.45
CA ILE A 105 -8.73 -6.84 -13.76
C ILE A 105 -8.59 -8.36 -13.55
N SER A 106 -9.17 -8.91 -12.49
CA SER A 106 -9.16 -10.35 -12.22
C SER A 106 -9.84 -11.14 -13.34
N LYS A 107 -10.96 -10.63 -13.88
CA LYS A 107 -11.63 -11.23 -15.04
C LYS A 107 -10.75 -11.22 -16.28
N GLN A 108 -10.11 -10.08 -16.60
CA GLN A 108 -9.22 -9.98 -17.76
C GLN A 108 -8.03 -10.96 -17.68
N PHE A 109 -7.44 -11.12 -16.49
CA PHE A 109 -6.40 -12.13 -16.27
C PHE A 109 -6.94 -13.55 -16.45
N SER A 110 -8.14 -13.85 -15.94
CA SER A 110 -8.81 -15.14 -16.12
C SER A 110 -9.07 -15.46 -17.59
N ASP A 111 -9.48 -14.48 -18.38
CA ASP A 111 -9.69 -14.61 -19.84
C ASP A 111 -8.36 -14.94 -20.58
N SER A 112 -7.22 -14.59 -19.97
CA SER A 112 -5.86 -14.94 -20.45
C SER A 112 -5.28 -16.20 -19.79
N GLY A 113 -6.10 -16.97 -19.05
CA GLY A 113 -5.67 -18.19 -18.36
C GLY A 113 -4.77 -17.97 -17.14
N ILE A 114 -4.76 -16.77 -16.58
CA ILE A 114 -3.93 -16.38 -15.43
C ILE A 114 -4.82 -16.22 -14.19
N ALA A 115 -4.43 -16.84 -13.07
CA ALA A 115 -5.09 -16.59 -11.80
C ALA A 115 -4.55 -15.29 -11.17
N LYS A 116 -5.46 -14.37 -10.82
CA LYS A 116 -5.12 -13.16 -10.05
C LYS A 116 -5.57 -13.31 -8.59
N LEU A 117 -4.71 -12.88 -7.68
CA LEU A 117 -4.98 -12.68 -6.26
C LEU A 117 -4.87 -11.19 -5.93
N ASP A 118 -5.71 -10.69 -5.04
CA ASP A 118 -5.51 -9.41 -4.38
C ASP A 118 -4.77 -9.67 -3.08
N ILE A 119 -3.71 -8.94 -2.81
CA ILE A 119 -2.90 -9.10 -1.60
C ILE A 119 -2.50 -7.75 -0.97
N PRO A 120 -3.40 -6.77 -0.86
CA PRO A 120 -3.05 -5.53 -0.18
C PRO A 120 -2.62 -5.79 1.26
N VAL A 121 -1.76 -4.90 1.79
CA VAL A 121 -1.11 -5.10 3.08
C VAL A 121 -1.25 -3.88 4.00
N MET A 122 -1.10 -4.13 5.30
CA MET A 122 -0.80 -3.12 6.31
C MET A 122 0.64 -3.29 6.77
N GLY A 123 1.34 -2.17 6.86
CA GLY A 123 2.76 -2.08 7.16
C GLY A 123 3.51 -1.30 6.09
N GLY A 124 4.57 -0.61 6.51
CA GLY A 124 5.45 0.15 5.62
C GLY A 124 6.68 -0.66 5.21
N PRO A 125 7.64 -0.02 4.50
CA PRO A 125 8.84 -0.68 3.99
C PRO A 125 9.63 -1.44 5.07
N ASN A 126 9.86 -0.83 6.22
CA ASN A 126 10.60 -1.48 7.33
C ASN A 126 9.90 -2.74 7.85
N VAL A 127 8.57 -2.74 7.86
CA VAL A 127 7.75 -3.90 8.26
C VAL A 127 7.83 -5.00 7.19
N ALA A 128 7.88 -4.62 5.89
CA ALA A 128 8.06 -5.56 4.79
C ALA A 128 9.43 -6.25 4.81
N ILE A 129 10.51 -5.49 5.05
CA ILE A 129 11.88 -6.05 5.19
C ILE A 129 11.95 -7.05 6.35
N ALA A 130 11.26 -6.77 7.46
CA ALA A 130 11.19 -7.69 8.60
C ALA A 130 10.33 -8.95 8.34
N GLY A 131 9.50 -8.96 7.28
CA GLY A 131 8.53 -10.03 7.01
C GLY A 131 7.30 -9.97 7.92
N ASP A 132 7.01 -8.80 8.48
CA ASP A 132 5.98 -8.60 9.51
C ASP A 132 4.71 -7.92 8.98
N LEU A 133 4.50 -7.90 7.65
CA LEU A 133 3.28 -7.33 7.07
C LEU A 133 2.02 -8.07 7.56
N VAL A 134 0.91 -7.35 7.63
CA VAL A 134 -0.42 -7.96 7.75
C VAL A 134 -1.08 -7.92 6.37
N MET A 135 -1.27 -9.10 5.78
CA MET A 135 -1.79 -9.26 4.42
C MET A 135 -3.29 -9.62 4.45
N MET A 136 -4.04 -8.95 3.63
CA MET A 136 -5.40 -9.33 3.29
C MET A 136 -5.38 -9.97 1.90
N ALA A 137 -5.82 -11.22 1.78
CA ALA A 137 -5.77 -11.94 0.52
C ALA A 137 -7.18 -12.28 0.02
N SER A 138 -7.41 -12.14 -1.28
CA SER A 138 -8.66 -12.59 -1.91
C SER A 138 -8.41 -13.08 -3.35
N GLY A 139 -9.35 -13.85 -3.90
CA GLY A 139 -9.27 -14.47 -5.21
C GLY A 139 -9.40 -16.00 -5.16
N ASN A 140 -8.81 -16.71 -6.10
CA ASN A 140 -8.87 -18.17 -6.16
C ASN A 140 -8.10 -18.82 -5.01
N LYS A 141 -8.79 -19.58 -4.16
CA LYS A 141 -8.22 -20.24 -2.97
C LYS A 141 -7.10 -21.21 -3.33
N GLY A 142 -7.25 -22.00 -4.40
CA GLY A 142 -6.22 -22.96 -4.83
C GLY A 142 -4.92 -22.28 -5.26
N SER A 143 -5.03 -21.12 -5.92
CA SER A 143 -3.88 -20.29 -6.28
C SER A 143 -3.25 -19.64 -5.04
N PHE A 144 -4.06 -19.19 -4.08
CA PHE A 144 -3.59 -18.66 -2.81
C PHE A 144 -2.76 -19.69 -2.03
N GLU A 145 -3.24 -20.93 -1.91
CA GLU A 145 -2.50 -21.99 -1.18
C GLU A 145 -1.15 -22.30 -1.86
N LYS A 146 -1.06 -22.22 -3.19
CA LYS A 146 0.21 -22.40 -3.91
C LYS A 146 1.23 -21.30 -3.61
N CYS A 147 0.77 -20.09 -3.29
CA CYS A 147 1.63 -18.93 -3.00
C CYS A 147 1.95 -18.77 -1.51
N LYS A 148 1.41 -19.62 -0.64
CA LYS A 148 1.45 -19.45 0.82
C LYS A 148 2.88 -19.28 1.34
N GLU A 149 3.85 -20.06 0.87
CA GLU A 149 5.26 -19.94 1.28
C GLU A 149 5.84 -18.55 1.03
N VAL A 150 5.52 -17.96 -0.14
CA VAL A 150 5.96 -16.60 -0.49
C VAL A 150 5.25 -15.56 0.39
N PHE A 151 3.95 -15.73 0.62
CA PHE A 151 3.18 -14.81 1.46
C PHE A 151 3.62 -14.84 2.92
N ASP A 152 3.86 -16.02 3.48
CA ASP A 152 4.35 -16.20 4.85
C ASP A 152 5.79 -15.66 5.04
N THR A 153 6.55 -15.50 3.94
CA THR A 153 7.89 -14.90 3.99
C THR A 153 7.84 -13.38 4.17
N ILE A 154 6.83 -12.71 3.59
CA ILE A 154 6.72 -11.25 3.61
C ILE A 154 5.70 -10.73 4.62
N ALA A 155 4.86 -11.61 5.18
CA ALA A 155 3.78 -11.26 6.10
C ALA A 155 3.76 -12.20 7.33
N ASN A 156 3.61 -11.61 8.50
CA ASN A 156 3.44 -12.32 9.77
C ASN A 156 2.01 -12.87 9.95
N LYS A 157 1.01 -12.15 9.38
CA LYS A 157 -0.40 -12.56 9.40
C LYS A 157 -1.00 -12.43 8.02
N VAL A 158 -1.65 -13.49 7.57
CA VAL A 158 -2.35 -13.53 6.28
C VAL A 158 -3.81 -13.92 6.50
N PHE A 159 -4.73 -13.07 6.05
CA PHE A 159 -6.17 -13.30 6.12
C PHE A 159 -6.71 -13.57 4.72
N PHE A 160 -7.19 -14.79 4.46
CA PHE A 160 -7.89 -15.09 3.22
C PHE A 160 -9.38 -14.74 3.37
N LEU A 161 -9.87 -13.83 2.52
CA LEU A 161 -11.16 -13.17 2.66
C LEU A 161 -12.19 -13.57 1.58
N GLY A 162 -11.85 -14.54 0.73
CA GLY A 162 -12.77 -15.05 -0.29
C GLY A 162 -12.49 -14.48 -1.69
N GLU A 163 -13.53 -14.03 -2.39
CA GLU A 163 -13.47 -13.65 -3.80
C GLU A 163 -12.70 -12.35 -4.06
N SER A 164 -12.24 -12.16 -5.30
CA SER A 164 -11.51 -10.97 -5.74
C SER A 164 -12.26 -9.67 -5.42
N GLY A 165 -11.52 -8.64 -5.01
CA GLY A 165 -12.02 -7.34 -4.59
C GLY A 165 -12.32 -7.22 -3.09
N VAL A 166 -12.58 -8.34 -2.38
CA VAL A 166 -12.91 -8.31 -0.94
C VAL A 166 -11.72 -7.80 -0.11
N ALA A 167 -10.51 -8.23 -0.42
CA ALA A 167 -9.31 -7.75 0.26
C ALA A 167 -9.11 -6.25 0.08
N ASN A 168 -9.38 -5.72 -1.11
CA ASN A 168 -9.32 -4.28 -1.37
C ASN A 168 -10.37 -3.51 -0.56
N SER A 169 -11.61 -4.04 -0.41
CA SER A 169 -12.63 -3.41 0.42
C SER A 169 -12.17 -3.26 1.88
N VAL A 170 -11.58 -4.32 2.44
CA VAL A 170 -11.03 -4.27 3.80
C VAL A 170 -9.84 -3.31 3.88
N LYS A 171 -8.95 -3.31 2.87
CA LYS A 171 -7.83 -2.36 2.80
C LYS A 171 -8.29 -0.91 2.77
N LEU A 172 -9.33 -0.58 2.01
CA LEU A 172 -9.90 0.77 2.00
C LEU A 172 -10.47 1.16 3.37
N ALA A 173 -11.17 0.27 4.05
CA ALA A 173 -11.64 0.50 5.41
C ALA A 173 -10.49 0.73 6.40
N MET A 174 -9.38 0.01 6.27
CA MET A 174 -8.17 0.25 7.08
C MET A 174 -7.53 1.60 6.79
N ASN A 175 -7.47 2.02 5.52
CA ASN A 175 -6.92 3.33 5.17
C ASN A 175 -7.84 4.49 5.60
N LEU A 176 -9.16 4.28 5.65
CA LEU A 176 -10.10 5.20 6.31
C LEU A 176 -9.71 5.40 7.79
N GLN A 177 -9.44 4.32 8.53
CA GLN A 177 -9.00 4.43 9.94
C GLN A 177 -7.69 5.22 10.07
N ILE A 178 -6.69 4.96 9.21
CA ILE A 178 -5.42 5.71 9.21
C ILE A 178 -5.68 7.21 9.02
N THR A 179 -6.55 7.57 8.07
CA THR A 179 -6.91 8.95 7.76
C THR A 179 -7.53 9.64 8.98
N MET A 180 -8.53 8.99 9.60
CA MET A 180 -9.23 9.57 10.76
C MET A 180 -8.30 9.72 11.97
N LEU A 181 -7.46 8.73 12.23
CA LEU A 181 -6.51 8.79 13.34
C LEU A 181 -5.46 9.90 13.15
N ALA A 182 -4.94 10.07 11.92
CA ALA A 182 -3.98 11.13 11.62
C ALA A 182 -4.59 12.52 11.80
N LEU A 183 -5.83 12.74 11.34
CA LEU A 183 -6.55 14.00 11.54
C LEU A 183 -6.88 14.25 13.01
N ALA A 184 -7.45 13.26 13.71
CA ALA A 184 -7.80 13.40 15.13
C ALA A 184 -6.59 13.75 16.01
N LEU A 185 -5.44 13.08 15.77
CA LEU A 185 -4.19 13.44 16.46
C LEU A 185 -3.71 14.85 16.10
N SER A 186 -3.77 15.22 14.82
CA SER A 186 -3.33 16.54 14.36
C SER A 186 -4.17 17.67 14.95
N GLU A 187 -5.49 17.52 14.97
CA GLU A 187 -6.41 18.50 15.56
C GLU A 187 -6.26 18.55 17.09
N GLY A 188 -6.17 17.39 17.76
CA GLY A 188 -5.95 17.31 19.21
C GLY A 188 -4.64 17.98 19.64
N ILE A 189 -3.52 17.70 18.96
CA ILE A 189 -2.22 18.34 19.19
C ILE A 189 -2.31 19.86 18.96
N THR A 190 -3.00 20.28 17.90
CA THR A 190 -3.17 21.71 17.58
C THR A 190 -3.99 22.42 18.65
N LEU A 191 -5.10 21.80 19.08
CA LEU A 191 -6.00 22.35 20.10
C LEU A 191 -5.28 22.57 21.43
N VAL A 192 -4.61 21.53 21.95
CA VAL A 192 -3.94 21.66 23.28
C VAL A 192 -2.79 22.64 23.21
N LYS A 193 -2.05 22.70 22.10
CA LYS A 193 -0.97 23.68 21.91
C LYS A 193 -1.48 25.11 21.91
N LYS A 194 -2.64 25.40 21.32
CA LYS A 194 -3.27 26.71 21.31
C LYS A 194 -3.90 27.08 22.67
N SER A 195 -4.08 26.09 23.54
CA SER A 195 -4.52 26.24 24.92
C SER A 195 -3.36 26.30 25.92
N ASP A 196 -2.13 26.56 25.46
CA ASP A 196 -0.90 26.63 26.25
C ASP A 196 -0.58 25.34 27.05
N VAL A 197 -1.07 24.19 26.57
CA VAL A 197 -0.73 22.89 27.14
C VAL A 197 0.35 22.22 26.25
N ASP A 198 1.38 21.66 26.90
CA ASP A 198 2.38 20.88 26.16
C ASP A 198 1.73 19.66 25.47
N PRO A 199 1.80 19.55 24.13
CA PRO A 199 1.24 18.42 23.42
C PRO A 199 1.80 17.06 23.85
N ARG A 200 2.98 17.00 24.47
CA ARG A 200 3.56 15.75 24.99
C ARG A 200 2.76 15.22 26.18
N ILE A 201 2.28 16.12 27.06
CA ILE A 201 1.39 15.75 28.16
C ILE A 201 0.07 15.19 27.62
N PHE A 202 -0.50 15.81 26.59
CA PHE A 202 -1.68 15.27 25.92
C PHE A 202 -1.46 13.86 25.39
N LEU A 203 -0.32 13.58 24.73
CA LEU A 203 0.01 12.25 24.24
C LEU A 203 0.22 11.23 25.37
N GLU A 204 0.84 11.63 26.46
CA GLU A 204 1.02 10.77 27.64
C GLU A 204 -0.35 10.36 28.22
N ILE A 205 -1.26 11.32 28.40
CA ILE A 205 -2.62 11.06 28.86
C ILE A 205 -3.36 10.14 27.86
N LEU A 206 -3.32 10.45 26.56
CA LEU A 206 -3.97 9.66 25.51
C LEU A 206 -3.47 8.21 25.55
N ASN A 207 -2.14 8.02 25.62
CA ASN A 207 -1.52 6.71 25.61
C ASN A 207 -1.70 5.93 26.95
N SER A 208 -2.15 6.60 28.01
CA SER A 208 -2.52 5.98 29.29
C SER A 208 -3.97 5.48 29.31
N THR A 209 -4.73 5.73 28.25
CA THR A 209 -6.14 5.32 28.11
C THR A 209 -6.30 4.21 27.05
N TYR A 210 -7.52 3.68 26.96
CA TYR A 210 -7.86 2.72 25.89
C TYR A 210 -7.96 3.36 24.48
N PHE A 211 -7.83 4.67 24.35
CA PHE A 211 -7.70 5.38 23.07
C PHE A 211 -6.28 5.30 22.46
N LYS A 212 -5.35 4.74 23.20
CA LYS A 212 -3.99 4.47 22.73
C LYS A 212 -4.00 3.68 21.41
N THR A 213 -3.18 4.11 20.46
CA THR A 213 -3.00 3.46 19.17
C THR A 213 -1.53 3.34 18.82
N GLY A 214 -1.17 2.42 17.90
CA GLY A 214 0.20 2.36 17.37
C GLY A 214 0.64 3.67 16.69
N MET A 215 -0.29 4.47 16.19
CA MET A 215 0.00 5.79 15.63
C MET A 215 0.33 6.81 16.73
N SER A 216 -0.47 6.85 17.81
CA SER A 216 -0.22 7.77 18.93
C SER A 216 1.09 7.47 19.65
N GLU A 217 1.49 6.20 19.75
CA GLU A 217 2.75 5.81 20.38
C GLU A 217 3.98 6.07 19.49
N LYS A 218 3.90 5.70 18.18
CA LYS A 218 5.09 5.64 17.32
C LYS A 218 5.27 6.86 16.43
N LYS A 219 4.19 7.56 16.05
CA LYS A 219 4.24 8.66 15.08
C LYS A 219 3.89 10.03 15.65
N ALA A 220 3.04 10.12 16.68
CA ALA A 220 2.55 11.41 17.16
C ALA A 220 3.65 12.32 17.72
N TYR A 221 4.71 11.78 18.33
CA TYR A 221 5.86 12.59 18.75
C TYR A 221 6.57 13.25 17.57
N LYS A 222 6.69 12.55 16.43
CA LYS A 222 7.25 13.12 15.20
C LYS A 222 6.38 14.23 14.63
N MET A 223 5.05 14.14 14.79
CA MET A 223 4.09 15.19 14.41
C MET A 223 4.28 16.46 15.24
N ILE A 224 4.57 16.32 16.54
CA ILE A 224 4.90 17.46 17.41
C ILE A 224 6.20 18.12 16.98
N ASP A 225 7.23 17.31 16.74
CA ASP A 225 8.60 17.77 16.44
C ASP A 225 8.79 18.24 14.98
N GLY A 226 7.82 17.97 14.10
CA GLY A 226 7.91 18.27 12.66
C GLY A 226 9.00 17.45 11.93
N LYS A 227 9.33 16.25 12.42
CA LYS A 227 10.34 15.38 11.87
C LYS A 227 9.70 14.12 11.33
N TYR A 228 9.77 13.91 10.01
CA TYR A 228 9.10 12.81 9.33
C TYR A 228 10.10 11.91 8.62
N ASP A 229 10.07 10.61 8.93
CA ASP A 229 10.65 9.58 8.08
C ASP A 229 9.52 9.11 7.15
N THR A 230 9.52 9.58 5.91
CA THR A 230 8.43 9.30 4.97
C THR A 230 8.42 7.83 4.61
N THR A 231 7.40 7.13 5.06
CA THR A 231 7.14 5.72 4.71
C THR A 231 5.94 5.57 3.78
N PHE A 232 5.04 6.56 3.82
CA PHE A 232 3.85 6.65 2.99
C PHE A 232 3.50 8.14 2.85
N THR A 233 3.53 8.67 1.63
CA THR A 233 3.35 10.10 1.39
C THR A 233 1.90 10.54 1.59
N LEU A 234 1.72 11.82 1.91
CA LEU A 234 0.41 12.45 2.00
C LEU A 234 -0.35 12.34 0.66
N SER A 235 0.33 12.53 -0.47
CA SER A 235 -0.24 12.33 -1.81
C SER A 235 -0.74 10.90 -2.04
N ASN A 236 -0.03 9.88 -1.54
CA ASN A 236 -0.47 8.49 -1.65
C ASN A 236 -1.71 8.21 -0.79
N LEU A 237 -1.75 8.75 0.45
CA LEU A 237 -2.95 8.60 1.28
C LEU A 237 -4.14 9.35 0.67
N LYS A 238 -3.95 10.56 0.10
CA LYS A 238 -5.03 11.28 -0.61
C LYS A 238 -5.57 10.45 -1.78
N LYS A 239 -4.71 9.81 -2.57
CA LYS A 239 -5.13 8.88 -3.63
C LYS A 239 -6.02 7.76 -3.06
N ASP A 240 -5.63 7.17 -1.92
CA ASP A 240 -6.43 6.12 -1.28
C ASP A 240 -7.76 6.67 -0.73
N ILE A 241 -7.79 7.89 -0.18
CA ILE A 241 -9.03 8.58 0.23
C ILE A 241 -9.96 8.74 -0.98
N SER A 242 -9.45 9.21 -2.13
CA SER A 242 -10.24 9.33 -3.36
C SER A 242 -10.77 7.97 -3.85
N THR A 243 -9.99 6.90 -3.66
CA THR A 243 -10.45 5.54 -3.97
C THR A 243 -11.57 5.11 -3.01
N ILE A 244 -11.51 5.49 -1.72
CA ILE A 244 -12.56 5.21 -0.74
C ILE A 244 -13.86 5.94 -1.10
N THR A 245 -13.79 7.23 -1.41
CA THR A 245 -14.97 8.04 -1.78
C THR A 245 -15.59 7.56 -3.09
N GLY A 246 -14.77 7.16 -4.07
CA GLY A 246 -15.21 6.54 -5.32
C GLY A 246 -15.92 5.20 -5.08
N ALA A 247 -15.34 4.32 -4.28
CA ALA A 247 -15.95 3.03 -3.93
C ALA A 247 -17.26 3.20 -3.15
N ALA A 248 -17.32 4.14 -2.20
CA ALA A 248 -18.55 4.46 -1.46
C ALA A 248 -19.67 4.89 -2.41
N LYS A 249 -19.38 5.78 -3.37
CA LYS A 249 -20.33 6.22 -4.39
C LYS A 249 -20.83 5.06 -5.25
N SER A 250 -19.94 4.16 -5.66
CA SER A 250 -20.29 2.97 -6.45
C SER A 250 -21.17 1.98 -5.68
N LEU A 251 -21.02 1.93 -4.36
CA LEU A 251 -21.82 1.10 -3.46
C LEU A 251 -23.13 1.79 -3.02
N GLY A 252 -23.37 3.05 -3.37
CA GLY A 252 -24.54 3.81 -2.96
C GLY A 252 -24.55 4.15 -1.47
N ILE A 253 -23.40 4.27 -0.82
CA ILE A 253 -23.28 4.65 0.59
C ILE A 253 -22.61 6.03 0.73
N GLU A 254 -22.98 6.75 1.78
CA GLU A 254 -22.38 8.04 2.12
C GLU A 254 -21.40 7.88 3.28
N LEU A 255 -20.21 8.45 3.15
CA LEU A 255 -19.16 8.49 4.16
C LEU A 255 -18.74 9.96 4.40
N PRO A 256 -19.55 10.74 5.16
CA PRO A 256 -19.36 12.20 5.24
C PRO A 256 -18.01 12.62 5.84
N MET A 257 -17.50 11.87 6.80
CA MET A 257 -16.23 12.22 7.45
C MET A 257 -15.04 12.03 6.49
N ILE A 258 -15.03 10.95 5.70
CA ILE A 258 -13.93 10.74 4.74
C ILE A 258 -14.01 11.72 3.57
N SER A 259 -15.20 12.12 3.15
CA SER A 259 -15.40 13.16 2.14
C SER A 259 -14.83 14.51 2.63
N LYS A 260 -15.04 14.86 3.91
CA LYS A 260 -14.43 16.07 4.48
C LYS A 260 -12.91 15.94 4.63
N ALA A 261 -12.42 14.78 5.00
CA ALA A 261 -10.99 14.50 5.04
C ALA A 261 -10.35 14.67 3.64
N GLU A 262 -11.02 14.24 2.57
CA GLU A 262 -10.53 14.40 1.20
C GLU A 262 -10.22 15.87 0.87
N GLU A 263 -11.13 16.80 1.20
CA GLU A 263 -10.93 18.23 1.02
C GLU A 263 -9.71 18.75 1.81
N VAL A 264 -9.54 18.31 3.06
CA VAL A 264 -8.42 18.72 3.91
C VAL A 264 -7.09 18.25 3.31
N TYR A 265 -7.01 17.00 2.86
CA TYR A 265 -5.80 16.45 2.23
C TYR A 265 -5.53 17.09 0.87
N GLU A 266 -6.54 17.41 0.08
CA GLU A 266 -6.40 18.11 -1.19
C GLU A 266 -5.82 19.52 -1.00
N ASN A 267 -6.36 20.27 -0.05
CA ASN A 267 -5.85 21.58 0.32
C ASN A 267 -4.40 21.50 0.80
N ALA A 268 -4.06 20.51 1.63
CA ALA A 268 -2.68 20.32 2.08
C ALA A 268 -1.71 20.03 0.91
N ILE A 269 -2.13 19.26 -0.07
CA ILE A 269 -1.31 18.99 -1.28
C ILE A 269 -1.12 20.27 -2.10
N SER A 270 -2.18 21.07 -2.31
CA SER A 270 -2.10 22.34 -3.04
C SER A 270 -1.14 23.33 -2.37
N GLU A 271 -0.94 23.22 -1.06
CA GLU A 271 -0.01 24.01 -0.26
C GLU A 271 1.42 23.41 -0.17
N GLY A 272 1.70 22.36 -0.95
CA GLY A 272 3.04 21.78 -1.11
C GLY A 272 3.41 20.68 -0.11
N PHE A 273 2.46 20.15 0.69
CA PHE A 273 2.73 19.09 1.67
C PHE A 273 2.63 17.67 1.12
N GLY A 274 2.51 17.49 -0.21
CA GLY A 274 2.23 16.19 -0.83
C GLY A 274 3.29 15.11 -0.60
N ASP A 275 4.57 15.47 -0.53
CA ASP A 275 5.70 14.54 -0.53
C ASP A 275 6.16 14.10 0.86
N ILE A 276 5.68 14.75 1.92
CA ILE A 276 6.01 14.36 3.30
C ILE A 276 5.16 13.14 3.74
N ASP A 277 5.53 12.54 4.88
CA ASP A 277 4.73 11.45 5.47
C ASP A 277 3.28 11.91 5.71
N TYR A 278 2.31 11.02 5.54
CA TYR A 278 0.89 11.33 5.66
C TYR A 278 0.50 11.93 7.03
N THR A 279 1.27 11.63 8.08
CA THR A 279 1.08 12.24 9.40
C THR A 279 1.51 13.71 9.44
N GLY A 280 2.22 14.17 8.41
CA GLY A 280 2.55 15.58 8.21
C GLY A 280 1.36 16.47 7.86
N ILE A 281 0.13 15.94 7.78
CA ILE A 281 -1.10 16.74 7.65
C ILE A 281 -1.21 17.81 8.77
N ILE A 282 -0.61 17.57 9.91
CA ILE A 282 -0.52 18.57 10.99
C ILE A 282 0.20 19.85 10.57
N GLU A 283 1.15 19.81 9.64
CA GLU A 283 1.86 21.02 9.16
C GLU A 283 0.92 21.96 8.40
N TYR A 284 -0.01 21.39 7.64
CA TYR A 284 -1.08 22.15 7.02
C TYR A 284 -1.98 22.79 8.10
N LEU A 285 -2.39 22.04 9.13
CA LEU A 285 -3.19 22.59 10.24
C LEU A 285 -2.45 23.71 10.99
N LYS A 286 -1.14 23.56 11.23
CA LYS A 286 -0.31 24.63 11.82
C LYS A 286 -0.28 25.88 10.94
N LYS A 287 -0.30 25.73 9.61
CA LYS A 287 -0.29 26.85 8.66
C LYS A 287 -1.58 27.66 8.70
N ILE A 288 -2.73 26.99 8.69
CA ILE A 288 -4.04 27.66 8.65
C ILE A 288 -4.49 28.20 10.01
N ASN A 289 -3.80 27.84 11.11
CA ASN A 289 -4.08 28.29 12.48
C ASN A 289 -2.98 29.19 13.07
N LYS A 290 -2.24 29.90 12.21
CA LYS A 290 -1.21 30.86 12.65
C LYS A 290 -1.76 32.14 13.30
#